data_d9fdc672b38d569d9a048e75ca282cb2
#
_entry.id   d9fdc672b38d569d9a048e75ca282cb2
#
_cell.length_a   1.000
_cell.length_b   1.000
_cell.length_c   1.000
_cell.angle_alpha   90.00
_cell.angle_beta   90.00
_cell.angle_gamma   90.00
#
_symmetry.space_group_name_H-M   'P 1'
#
loop_
_entity.id
_entity.type
_entity.pdbx_description
1 polymer ?
#
loop_
_entity_poly.entity_id
_entity_poly.type
_entity_poly.pdbx_seq_one_letter_code
_entity_poly.pdbx_strand_id
1 'polypeptide(L)'
;MSYGSEAAALNALLSIFAGFWLVILAFFVLNIVAGWKIFEKAGQPGWASIVPFYNSYIRYKIFWGNGWLFFVPIVCTVLGGIPLLGTLLVIVGVIINIVTLYKQSVAFGQGIGFTIGLFFLNPIFSMILAFGQYRYFGIPQDGYSYDQMKQKYDTYKAAHPAQAQPQYQQPPQEQTQNPNMTYQAPAQSQQPAAPVQPQQPTAPQQPTENQGR
;
A
#
# COMPACT_ATOMS: atom_id res chain seq x y z
N MET A 1 36.20 -3.49 46.98
CA MET A 1 35.21 -2.45 46.59
C MET A 1 34.91 -2.38 45.06
N SER A 2 35.18 -3.43 44.27
CA SER A 2 35.02 -3.38 42.80
C SER A 2 33.70 -3.99 42.29
N TYR A 3 33.06 -4.86 43.05
CA TYR A 3 31.85 -5.58 42.59
C TYR A 3 30.66 -4.69 42.23
N GLY A 4 30.51 -3.55 42.89
CA GLY A 4 29.41 -2.60 42.55
C GLY A 4 29.55 -1.88 41.22
N SER A 5 30.80 -1.57 40.84
CA SER A 5 31.09 -0.89 39.55
C SER A 5 30.96 -1.86 38.38
N GLU A 6 31.35 -3.13 38.55
CA GLU A 6 31.19 -4.13 37.51
C GLU A 6 29.71 -4.47 37.27
N ALA A 7 28.91 -4.61 38.35
CA ALA A 7 27.47 -4.80 38.21
C ALA A 7 26.77 -3.63 37.55
N ALA A 8 27.15 -2.38 37.86
CA ALA A 8 26.62 -1.19 37.24
C ALA A 8 26.97 -1.12 35.73
N ALA A 9 28.21 -1.47 35.38
CA ALA A 9 28.63 -1.52 33.99
C ALA A 9 27.89 -2.62 33.20
N LEU A 10 27.71 -3.80 33.79
CA LEU A 10 26.93 -4.86 33.15
C LEU A 10 25.46 -4.46 32.93
N ASN A 11 24.83 -3.86 33.94
CA ASN A 11 23.44 -3.36 33.81
C ASN A 11 23.33 -2.27 32.74
N ALA A 12 24.29 -1.38 32.62
CA ALA A 12 24.33 -0.38 31.57
C ALA A 12 24.45 -1.03 30.17
N LEU A 13 25.31 -2.01 30.00
CA LEU A 13 25.46 -2.76 28.76
C LEU A 13 24.18 -3.51 28.40
N LEU A 14 23.55 -4.18 29.36
CA LEU A 14 22.27 -4.89 29.16
C LEU A 14 21.15 -3.91 28.76
N SER A 15 21.10 -2.72 29.34
CA SER A 15 20.10 -1.69 29.00
C SER A 15 20.30 -1.16 27.57
N ILE A 16 21.54 -0.91 27.17
CA ILE A 16 21.87 -0.48 25.80
C ILE A 16 21.48 -1.59 24.81
N PHE A 17 21.82 -2.84 25.12
CA PHE A 17 21.49 -3.99 24.30
C PHE A 17 19.97 -4.19 24.17
N ALA A 18 19.23 -4.11 25.27
CA ALA A 18 17.77 -4.19 25.27
C ALA A 18 17.14 -3.04 24.45
N GLY A 19 17.64 -1.82 24.62
CA GLY A 19 17.19 -0.66 23.83
C GLY A 19 17.40 -0.86 22.33
N PHE A 20 18.56 -1.39 21.94
CA PHE A 20 18.87 -1.68 20.53
C PHE A 20 17.89 -2.71 19.94
N TRP A 21 17.59 -3.78 20.67
CA TRP A 21 16.62 -4.78 20.23
C TRP A 21 15.20 -4.25 20.11
N LEU A 22 14.78 -3.33 20.99
CA LEU A 22 13.48 -2.66 20.90
C LEU A 22 13.36 -1.82 19.62
N VAL A 23 14.41 -1.09 19.27
CA VAL A 23 14.44 -0.30 18.00
C VAL A 23 14.36 -1.22 16.78
N ILE A 24 15.11 -2.34 16.78
CA ILE A 24 15.05 -3.33 15.69
C ILE A 24 13.63 -3.91 15.58
N LEU A 25 13.02 -4.27 16.70
CA LEU A 25 11.67 -4.83 16.73
C LEU A 25 10.65 -3.81 16.18
N ALA A 26 10.70 -2.57 16.63
CA ALA A 26 9.83 -1.51 16.13
C ALA A 26 9.99 -1.31 14.62
N PHE A 27 11.24 -1.29 14.13
CA PHE A 27 11.54 -1.18 12.71
C PHE A 27 11.03 -2.39 11.90
N PHE A 28 11.13 -3.58 12.45
CA PHE A 28 10.59 -4.80 11.84
C PHE A 28 9.06 -4.76 11.73
N VAL A 29 8.37 -4.35 12.79
CA VAL A 29 6.91 -4.19 12.80
C VAL A 29 6.48 -3.15 11.75
N LEU A 30 7.17 -2.01 11.69
CA LEU A 30 6.87 -0.98 10.68
C LEU A 30 7.03 -1.50 9.25
N ASN A 31 8.02 -2.38 8.99
CA ASN A 31 8.19 -3.00 7.67
C ASN A 31 7.04 -3.97 7.34
N ILE A 32 6.54 -4.72 8.29
CA ILE A 32 5.35 -5.58 8.09
C ILE A 32 4.13 -4.71 7.75
N VAL A 33 3.91 -3.64 8.49
CA VAL A 33 2.80 -2.71 8.24
C VAL A 33 2.95 -2.03 6.88
N ALA A 34 4.17 -1.67 6.48
CA ALA A 34 4.45 -1.14 5.15
C ALA A 34 4.09 -2.15 4.05
N GLY A 35 4.49 -3.41 4.20
CA GLY A 35 4.10 -4.50 3.29
C GLY A 35 2.57 -4.67 3.21
N TRP A 36 1.89 -4.63 4.35
CA TRP A 36 0.43 -4.68 4.44
C TRP A 36 -0.23 -3.58 3.58
N LYS A 37 0.19 -2.33 3.79
CA LYS A 37 -0.32 -1.18 3.05
C LYS A 37 -0.03 -1.25 1.54
N ILE A 38 1.15 -1.71 1.14
CA ILE A 38 1.51 -1.91 -0.27
C ILE A 38 0.57 -2.93 -0.92
N PHE A 39 0.28 -4.05 -0.23
CA PHE A 39 -0.61 -5.08 -0.76
C PHE A 39 -2.06 -4.60 -0.84
N GLU A 40 -2.56 -3.88 0.16
CA GLU A 40 -3.88 -3.24 0.11
C GLU A 40 -3.99 -2.26 -1.07
N LYS A 41 -2.96 -1.42 -1.30
CA LYS A 41 -2.91 -0.50 -2.46
C LYS A 41 -2.97 -1.25 -3.79
N ALA A 42 -2.44 -2.47 -3.85
CA ALA A 42 -2.47 -3.34 -5.02
C ALA A 42 -3.72 -4.26 -5.09
N GLY A 43 -4.72 -4.05 -4.21
CA GLY A 43 -5.94 -4.85 -4.18
C GLY A 43 -5.72 -6.29 -3.70
N GLN A 44 -4.64 -6.55 -2.95
CA GLN A 44 -4.34 -7.86 -2.37
C GLN A 44 -4.55 -7.83 -0.84
N PRO A 45 -4.79 -8.98 -0.21
CA PRO A 45 -5.01 -9.02 1.23
C PRO A 45 -3.74 -8.60 1.99
N GLY A 46 -3.85 -7.60 2.87
CA GLY A 46 -2.72 -7.05 3.63
C GLY A 46 -2.03 -8.08 4.53
N TRP A 47 -2.80 -9.01 5.14
CA TRP A 47 -2.24 -10.07 6.00
C TRP A 47 -1.21 -10.95 5.29
N ALA A 48 -1.23 -11.01 3.95
CA ALA A 48 -0.25 -11.73 3.16
C ALA A 48 1.19 -11.23 3.39
N SER A 49 1.36 -10.00 3.88
CA SER A 49 2.68 -9.44 4.22
C SER A 49 3.34 -10.14 5.42
N ILE A 50 2.53 -10.75 6.30
CA ILE A 50 3.01 -11.41 7.52
C ILE A 50 3.48 -12.85 7.24
N VAL A 51 2.86 -13.52 6.26
CA VAL A 51 3.10 -14.94 5.99
C VAL A 51 4.34 -15.09 5.10
N PRO A 52 5.42 -15.72 5.60
CA PRO A 52 6.61 -16.03 4.79
C PRO A 52 6.21 -16.83 3.55
N PHE A 53 6.97 -16.72 2.47
CA PHE A 53 6.68 -17.31 1.14
C PHE A 53 5.44 -16.74 0.47
N TYR A 54 4.30 -16.65 1.14
CA TYR A 54 3.08 -16.05 0.57
C TYR A 54 3.25 -14.56 0.30
N ASN A 55 3.96 -13.84 1.17
CA ASN A 55 4.41 -12.47 0.92
C ASN A 55 5.18 -12.36 -0.40
N SER A 56 6.17 -13.23 -0.60
CA SER A 56 6.95 -13.26 -1.83
C SER A 56 6.08 -13.61 -3.05
N TYR A 57 5.21 -14.60 -2.93
CA TYR A 57 4.26 -14.97 -3.98
C TYR A 57 3.39 -13.77 -4.41
N ILE A 58 2.77 -13.07 -3.44
CA ILE A 58 1.94 -11.89 -3.72
C ILE A 58 2.78 -10.76 -4.32
N ARG A 59 4.00 -10.52 -3.80
CA ARG A 59 4.92 -9.51 -4.36
C ARG A 59 5.22 -9.77 -5.84
N TYR A 60 5.55 -11.00 -6.21
CA TYR A 60 5.77 -11.35 -7.62
C TYR A 60 4.47 -11.26 -8.43
N LYS A 61 3.33 -11.65 -7.87
CA LYS A 61 2.03 -11.52 -8.52
C LYS A 61 1.70 -10.06 -8.88
N ILE A 62 1.90 -9.11 -7.97
CA ILE A 62 1.54 -7.70 -8.20
C ILE A 62 2.56 -6.95 -9.07
N PHE A 63 3.83 -7.35 -9.11
CA PHE A 63 4.85 -6.64 -9.90
C PHE A 63 5.24 -7.35 -11.19
N TRP A 64 5.05 -8.66 -11.28
CA TRP A 64 5.38 -9.47 -12.46
C TRP A 64 4.16 -10.10 -13.14
N GLY A 65 2.99 -10.04 -12.55
CA GLY A 65 1.79 -10.73 -13.04
C GLY A 65 1.76 -12.22 -12.75
N ASN A 66 2.87 -12.80 -12.32
CA ASN A 66 2.97 -14.23 -12.05
C ASN A 66 3.63 -14.49 -10.70
N GLY A 67 2.85 -14.94 -9.72
CA GLY A 67 3.32 -15.22 -8.38
C GLY A 67 4.32 -16.38 -8.29
N TRP A 68 4.26 -17.34 -9.22
CA TRP A 68 5.16 -18.51 -9.21
C TRP A 68 6.62 -18.16 -9.50
N LEU A 69 6.88 -16.98 -10.07
CA LEU A 69 8.26 -16.51 -10.30
C LEU A 69 9.08 -16.35 -9.01
N PHE A 70 8.44 -16.33 -7.83
CA PHE A 70 9.16 -16.26 -6.55
C PHE A 70 10.01 -17.52 -6.29
N PHE A 71 9.70 -18.65 -6.95
CA PHE A 71 10.54 -19.85 -6.85
C PHE A 71 11.90 -19.69 -7.52
N VAL A 72 12.02 -18.82 -8.53
CA VAL A 72 13.28 -18.63 -9.26
C VAL A 72 14.43 -18.19 -8.32
N PRO A 73 14.32 -17.10 -7.53
CA PRO A 73 15.38 -16.75 -6.60
C PRO A 73 15.61 -17.78 -5.50
N ILE A 74 14.59 -18.53 -5.08
CA ILE A 74 14.76 -19.63 -4.12
C ILE A 74 15.63 -20.73 -4.74
N VAL A 75 15.31 -21.19 -5.94
CA VAL A 75 16.09 -22.19 -6.66
C VAL A 75 17.52 -21.70 -6.89
N CYS A 76 17.69 -20.45 -7.31
CA CYS A 76 18.99 -19.83 -7.47
C CYS A 76 19.82 -19.85 -6.16
N THR A 77 19.17 -19.60 -5.03
CA THR A 77 19.82 -19.59 -3.72
C THR A 77 20.21 -21.00 -3.27
N VAL A 78 19.30 -21.98 -3.43
CA VAL A 78 19.53 -23.39 -3.04
C VAL A 78 20.66 -24.01 -3.87
N LEU A 79 20.65 -23.77 -5.17
CA LEU A 79 21.68 -24.27 -6.10
C LEU A 79 22.97 -23.42 -6.06
N GLY A 80 22.93 -22.26 -5.40
CA GLY A 80 24.07 -21.34 -5.26
C GLY A 80 25.29 -21.95 -4.56
N GLY A 81 25.12 -23.04 -3.81
CA GLY A 81 26.22 -23.79 -3.18
C GLY A 81 27.06 -24.62 -4.15
N ILE A 82 26.68 -24.77 -5.42
CA ILE A 82 27.43 -25.52 -6.42
C ILE A 82 28.53 -24.62 -7.01
N PRO A 83 29.82 -25.03 -6.95
CA PRO A 83 30.90 -24.24 -7.52
C PRO A 83 30.67 -23.92 -8.99
N LEU A 84 31.04 -22.76 -9.46
CA LEU A 84 30.87 -22.22 -10.83
C LEU A 84 29.38 -21.95 -11.18
N LEU A 85 28.53 -22.97 -11.17
CA LEU A 85 27.09 -22.84 -11.47
C LEU A 85 26.39 -21.92 -10.43
N GLY A 86 26.73 -22.10 -9.16
CA GLY A 86 26.18 -21.29 -8.08
C GLY A 86 26.47 -19.78 -8.24
N THR A 87 27.68 -19.44 -8.65
CA THR A 87 28.04 -18.03 -8.90
C THR A 87 27.17 -17.39 -9.98
N LEU A 88 26.93 -18.10 -11.10
CA LEU A 88 26.04 -17.63 -12.16
C LEU A 88 24.59 -17.47 -11.66
N LEU A 89 24.10 -18.43 -10.89
CA LEU A 89 22.74 -18.40 -10.35
C LEU A 89 22.53 -17.25 -9.34
N VAL A 90 23.54 -16.96 -8.51
CA VAL A 90 23.50 -15.80 -7.61
C VAL A 90 23.41 -14.50 -8.43
N ILE A 91 24.19 -14.35 -9.49
CA ILE A 91 24.12 -13.16 -10.37
C ILE A 91 22.72 -13.03 -10.97
N VAL A 92 22.14 -14.12 -11.48
CA VAL A 92 20.77 -14.13 -12.02
C VAL A 92 19.76 -13.72 -10.93
N GLY A 93 19.89 -14.22 -9.71
CA GLY A 93 19.04 -13.84 -8.57
C GLY A 93 19.12 -12.36 -8.23
N VAL A 94 20.33 -11.79 -8.25
CA VAL A 94 20.53 -10.35 -8.03
C VAL A 94 19.87 -9.52 -9.14
N ILE A 95 20.02 -9.92 -10.40
CA ILE A 95 19.39 -9.22 -11.53
C ILE A 95 17.86 -9.25 -11.38
N ILE A 96 17.28 -10.42 -11.09
CA ILE A 96 15.82 -10.54 -10.85
C ILE A 96 15.37 -9.65 -9.70
N ASN A 97 16.15 -9.57 -8.63
CA ASN A 97 15.83 -8.69 -7.50
C ASN A 97 15.82 -7.22 -7.93
N ILE A 98 16.86 -6.75 -8.64
CA ILE A 98 16.94 -5.36 -9.15
C ILE A 98 15.74 -5.07 -10.08
N VAL A 99 15.43 -5.96 -11.00
CA VAL A 99 14.28 -5.81 -11.90
C VAL A 99 12.96 -5.78 -11.11
N THR A 100 12.83 -6.57 -10.05
CA THR A 100 11.64 -6.55 -9.18
C THR A 100 11.50 -5.20 -8.47
N LEU A 101 12.58 -4.62 -7.96
CA LEU A 101 12.58 -3.28 -7.35
C LEU A 101 12.22 -2.20 -8.37
N TYR A 102 12.74 -2.32 -9.61
CA TYR A 102 12.37 -1.42 -10.69
C TYR A 102 10.87 -1.52 -11.02
N LYS A 103 10.35 -2.72 -11.18
CA LYS A 103 8.92 -2.95 -11.42
C LYS A 103 8.05 -2.44 -10.27
N GLN A 104 8.50 -2.62 -9.02
CA GLN A 104 7.84 -2.03 -7.85
C GLN A 104 7.79 -0.50 -7.94
N SER A 105 8.89 0.15 -8.29
CA SER A 105 8.95 1.61 -8.48
C SER A 105 7.98 2.06 -9.57
N VAL A 106 8.06 1.45 -10.76
CA VAL A 106 7.23 1.79 -11.93
C VAL A 106 5.74 1.55 -11.65
N ALA A 107 5.37 0.47 -10.95
CA ALA A 107 3.99 0.17 -10.59
C ALA A 107 3.32 1.29 -9.76
N PHE A 108 4.12 2.09 -9.07
CA PHE A 108 3.67 3.28 -8.33
C PHE A 108 3.98 4.60 -9.05
N GLY A 109 4.27 4.57 -10.36
CA GLY A 109 4.57 5.75 -11.17
C GLY A 109 5.89 6.44 -10.84
N GLN A 110 6.84 5.70 -10.21
CA GLN A 110 8.14 6.22 -9.81
C GLN A 110 9.25 5.76 -10.78
N GLY A 111 10.28 6.57 -10.93
CA GLY A 111 11.37 6.33 -11.85
C GLY A 111 12.56 5.58 -11.24
N ILE A 112 13.64 5.55 -12.03
CA ILE A 112 14.88 4.82 -11.69
C ILE A 112 15.55 5.35 -10.41
N GLY A 113 15.45 6.67 -10.13
CA GLY A 113 15.98 7.25 -8.89
C GLY A 113 15.34 6.64 -7.64
N PHE A 114 14.03 6.38 -7.68
CA PHE A 114 13.33 5.70 -6.61
C PHE A 114 13.73 4.22 -6.49
N THR A 115 14.00 3.57 -7.63
CA THR A 115 14.54 2.20 -7.66
C THR A 115 15.90 2.09 -6.98
N ILE A 116 16.78 3.07 -7.21
CA ILE A 116 18.09 3.14 -6.52
C ILE A 116 17.88 3.27 -5.01
N GLY A 117 16.96 4.13 -4.59
CA GLY A 117 16.57 4.25 -3.18
C GLY A 117 16.03 2.94 -2.60
N LEU A 118 15.17 2.22 -3.33
CA LEU A 118 14.69 0.90 -2.94
C LEU A 118 15.81 -0.14 -2.86
N PHE A 119 16.84 -0.04 -3.69
CA PHE A 119 17.96 -0.98 -3.66
C PHE A 119 18.80 -0.83 -2.40
N PHE A 120 19.20 0.42 -2.05
CA PHE A 120 20.06 0.68 -0.89
C PHE A 120 19.29 0.76 0.43
N LEU A 121 18.07 1.30 0.40
CA LEU A 121 17.27 1.65 1.58
C LEU A 121 15.85 1.06 1.45
N ASN A 122 15.77 -0.22 1.03
CA ASN A 122 14.49 -0.91 0.77
C ASN A 122 13.43 -0.68 1.85
N PRO A 123 13.73 -0.86 3.16
CA PRO A 123 12.73 -0.67 4.20
C PRO A 123 12.17 0.75 4.25
N ILE A 124 13.03 1.76 4.11
CA ILE A 124 12.65 3.18 4.18
C ILE A 124 11.80 3.56 2.96
N PHE A 125 12.25 3.21 1.75
CA PHE A 125 11.52 3.52 0.53
C PHE A 125 10.21 2.72 0.41
N SER A 126 10.16 1.50 0.94
CA SER A 126 8.92 0.74 1.06
C SER A 126 7.92 1.41 2.01
N MET A 127 8.39 1.98 3.14
CA MET A 127 7.56 2.79 4.03
C MET A 127 7.04 4.06 3.34
N ILE A 128 7.88 4.74 2.55
CA ILE A 128 7.47 5.90 1.75
C ILE A 128 6.36 5.51 0.77
N LEU A 129 6.48 4.38 0.07
CA LEU A 129 5.41 3.87 -0.80
C LEU A 129 4.14 3.49 -0.04
N ALA A 130 4.30 2.89 1.15
CA ALA A 130 3.20 2.42 1.97
C ALA A 130 2.36 3.56 2.53
N PHE A 131 3.02 4.51 3.18
CA PHE A 131 2.37 5.59 3.92
C PHE A 131 2.24 6.88 3.11
N GLY A 132 3.02 7.03 2.03
CA GLY A 132 2.90 8.15 1.11
C GLY A 132 1.65 8.07 0.25
N GLN A 133 1.33 9.17 -0.43
CA GLN A 133 0.16 9.30 -1.30
C GLN A 133 0.35 8.62 -2.67
N TYR A 134 1.22 7.63 -2.74
CA TYR A 134 1.46 6.85 -3.94
C TYR A 134 0.34 5.85 -4.16
N ARG A 135 -0.16 5.77 -5.39
CA ARG A 135 -1.17 4.81 -5.82
C ARG A 135 -0.52 3.72 -6.68
N TYR A 136 -0.99 2.50 -6.51
CA TYR A 136 -0.64 1.40 -7.39
C TYR A 136 -1.44 1.50 -8.70
N PHE A 137 -0.76 1.50 -9.86
CA PHE A 137 -1.36 1.68 -11.18
C PHE A 137 -1.44 0.40 -12.01
N GLY A 138 -0.91 -0.68 -11.52
CA GLY A 138 -0.99 -1.98 -12.18
C GLY A 138 0.37 -2.63 -12.42
N ILE A 139 0.33 -3.76 -13.11
CA ILE A 139 1.50 -4.59 -13.40
C ILE A 139 2.27 -3.96 -14.57
N PRO A 140 3.57 -3.64 -14.44
CA PRO A 140 4.35 -3.04 -15.54
C PRO A 140 4.49 -3.94 -16.78
N GLN A 141 4.12 -5.23 -16.69
CA GLN A 141 4.18 -6.17 -17.81
C GLN A 141 3.01 -6.09 -18.78
N ASP A 142 1.89 -5.49 -18.39
CA ASP A 142 0.68 -5.43 -19.22
C ASP A 142 0.81 -4.40 -20.36
N GLY A 143 2.01 -4.25 -20.92
CA GLY A 143 2.30 -3.33 -22.01
C GLY A 143 2.54 -1.89 -21.59
N TYR A 144 2.51 -1.59 -20.29
CA TYR A 144 2.79 -0.24 -19.79
C TYR A 144 4.30 -0.03 -19.60
N SER A 145 4.85 0.95 -20.33
CA SER A 145 6.19 1.49 -20.06
C SER A 145 6.17 2.39 -18.82
N TYR A 146 7.37 2.76 -18.33
CA TYR A 146 7.51 3.75 -17.26
C TYR A 146 6.77 5.05 -17.58
N ASP A 147 6.88 5.54 -18.81
CA ASP A 147 6.25 6.81 -19.23
C ASP A 147 4.72 6.74 -19.19
N GLN A 148 4.13 5.62 -19.59
CA GLN A 148 2.70 5.38 -19.53
C GLN A 148 2.21 5.29 -18.07
N MET A 149 2.95 4.62 -17.21
CA MET A 149 2.62 4.53 -15.79
C MET A 149 2.75 5.90 -15.11
N LYS A 150 3.78 6.66 -15.46
CA LYS A 150 3.98 8.02 -14.99
C LYS A 150 2.86 8.94 -15.46
N GLN A 151 2.46 8.88 -16.73
CA GLN A 151 1.35 9.65 -17.26
C GLN A 151 0.04 9.32 -16.52
N LYS A 152 -0.26 8.05 -16.28
CA LYS A 152 -1.41 7.64 -15.45
C LYS A 152 -1.35 8.24 -14.04
N TYR A 153 -0.19 8.22 -13.42
CA TYR A 153 0.03 8.81 -12.10
C TYR A 153 -0.21 10.33 -12.13
N ASP A 154 0.40 11.04 -13.08
CA ASP A 154 0.31 12.50 -13.18
C ASP A 154 -1.14 12.93 -13.49
N THR A 155 -1.84 12.21 -14.39
CA THR A 155 -3.26 12.43 -14.68
C THR A 155 -4.14 12.23 -13.46
N TYR A 156 -3.90 11.15 -12.69
CA TYR A 156 -4.63 10.90 -11.46
C TYR A 156 -4.39 12.02 -10.43
N LYS A 157 -3.14 12.43 -10.27
CA LYS A 157 -2.74 13.49 -9.35
C LYS A 157 -3.38 14.83 -9.71
N ALA A 158 -3.44 15.16 -11.01
CA ALA A 158 -4.09 16.35 -11.50
C ALA A 158 -5.62 16.32 -11.27
N ALA A 159 -6.25 15.16 -11.43
CA ALA A 159 -7.70 15.00 -11.20
C ALA A 159 -8.08 14.99 -9.71
N HIS A 160 -7.13 14.70 -8.80
CA HIS A 160 -7.36 14.57 -7.36
C HIS A 160 -6.36 15.42 -6.54
N PRO A 161 -6.35 16.75 -6.72
CA PRO A 161 -5.35 17.61 -6.08
C PRO A 161 -5.42 17.60 -4.55
N ALA A 162 -6.61 17.40 -3.97
CA ALA A 162 -6.79 17.30 -2.52
C ALA A 162 -6.14 16.05 -1.90
N GLN A 163 -6.00 14.97 -2.69
CA GLN A 163 -5.33 13.74 -2.25
C GLN A 163 -3.82 13.74 -2.53
N ALA A 164 -3.36 14.70 -3.33
CA ALA A 164 -1.95 14.86 -3.70
C ALA A 164 -1.17 15.76 -2.72
N GLN A 165 -1.86 16.50 -1.87
CA GLN A 165 -1.21 17.30 -0.83
C GLN A 165 -1.14 16.49 0.47
N PRO A 166 -0.01 16.53 1.20
CA PRO A 166 0.01 16.07 2.58
C PRO A 166 -1.08 16.84 3.32
N GLN A 167 -2.02 16.13 3.91
CA GLN A 167 -3.02 16.74 4.78
C GLN A 167 -2.32 17.19 6.06
N TYR A 168 -1.59 18.30 5.97
CA TYR A 168 -1.29 19.08 7.16
C TYR A 168 -2.65 19.53 7.65
N GLN A 169 -3.10 18.98 8.77
CA GLN A 169 -4.22 19.51 9.51
C GLN A 169 -3.93 21.00 9.70
N GLN A 170 -4.59 21.83 8.91
CA GLN A 170 -4.63 23.25 9.23
C GLN A 170 -5.19 23.32 10.64
N PRO A 171 -4.50 24.01 11.58
CA PRO A 171 -5.09 24.25 12.87
C PRO A 171 -6.47 24.85 12.62
N PRO A 172 -7.50 24.53 13.44
CA PRO A 172 -8.82 25.08 13.27
C PRO A 172 -8.67 26.59 13.14
N GLN A 173 -9.02 27.14 11.98
CA GLN A 173 -9.11 28.58 11.84
C GLN A 173 -10.20 28.99 12.84
N GLU A 174 -9.80 29.67 13.91
CA GLU A 174 -10.71 30.45 14.74
C GLU A 174 -11.51 31.30 13.75
N GLN A 175 -12.76 30.90 13.54
CA GLN A 175 -13.73 31.73 12.84
C GLN A 175 -13.87 32.99 13.63
N THR A 176 -13.17 34.03 13.22
CA THR A 176 -13.45 35.40 13.64
C THR A 176 -14.92 35.61 13.40
N GLN A 177 -15.71 35.59 14.46
CA GLN A 177 -17.14 35.83 14.45
C GLN A 177 -17.37 37.18 13.75
N ASN A 178 -17.91 37.14 12.57
CA ASN A 178 -18.45 38.28 11.89
C ASN A 178 -19.77 38.64 12.61
N PRO A 179 -19.91 39.80 13.29
CA PRO A 179 -21.07 40.10 14.15
C PRO A 179 -22.38 40.31 13.39
N ASN A 180 -22.42 40.11 12.07
CA ASN A 180 -23.59 40.36 11.23
C ASN A 180 -24.20 39.14 10.56
N MET A 181 -23.93 37.91 11.04
CA MET A 181 -24.64 36.71 10.51
C MET A 181 -25.77 36.31 11.48
N THR A 182 -26.99 36.58 11.03
CA THR A 182 -28.22 36.02 11.61
C THR A 182 -28.16 34.51 11.66
N TYR A 183 -28.34 33.94 12.84
CA TYR A 183 -28.39 32.47 13.06
C TYR A 183 -29.50 31.84 12.20
N GLN A 184 -29.15 31.12 11.14
CA GLN A 184 -30.03 30.13 10.57
C GLN A 184 -29.71 28.81 11.26
N ALA A 185 -30.73 28.23 11.91
CA ALA A 185 -30.66 26.95 12.60
C ALA A 185 -30.22 25.84 11.59
N PRO A 186 -29.40 24.86 12.03
CA PRO A 186 -29.01 23.76 11.16
C PRO A 186 -30.23 22.97 10.74
N ALA A 187 -30.44 22.82 9.43
CA ALA A 187 -31.44 21.93 8.87
C ALA A 187 -31.16 20.50 9.37
N GLN A 188 -32.17 19.89 9.97
CA GLN A 188 -32.16 18.51 10.42
C GLN A 188 -31.68 17.60 9.28
N SER A 189 -30.67 16.81 9.57
CA SER A 189 -30.19 15.71 8.72
C SER A 189 -31.37 14.83 8.33
N GLN A 190 -31.71 14.81 7.04
CA GLN A 190 -32.70 13.90 6.47
C GLN A 190 -32.24 12.46 6.70
N GLN A 191 -33.06 11.70 7.40
CA GLN A 191 -32.96 10.24 7.51
C GLN A 191 -32.90 9.61 6.10
N PRO A 192 -32.12 8.55 5.91
CA PRO A 192 -32.15 7.80 4.67
C PRO A 192 -33.55 7.21 4.44
N ALA A 193 -34.12 7.46 3.26
CA ALA A 193 -35.40 6.92 2.84
C ALA A 193 -35.37 5.38 2.89
N ALA A 194 -36.42 4.79 3.46
CA ALA A 194 -36.63 3.35 3.50
C ALA A 194 -36.72 2.76 2.08
N PRO A 195 -36.34 1.49 1.88
CA PRO A 195 -36.38 0.84 0.57
C PRO A 195 -37.84 0.77 0.05
N VAL A 196 -38.03 1.24 -1.18
CA VAL A 196 -39.27 1.17 -1.92
C VAL A 196 -39.59 -0.31 -2.18
N GLN A 197 -40.72 -0.82 -1.64
CA GLN A 197 -41.23 -2.13 -1.99
C GLN A 197 -41.66 -2.14 -3.46
N PRO A 198 -41.45 -3.27 -4.17
CA PRO A 198 -41.93 -3.42 -5.55
C PRO A 198 -43.46 -3.41 -5.58
N GLN A 199 -44.06 -2.51 -6.34
CA GLN A 199 -45.50 -2.52 -6.61
C GLN A 199 -45.88 -3.77 -7.41
N GLN A 200 -46.87 -4.53 -6.92
CA GLN A 200 -47.50 -5.62 -7.67
C GLN A 200 -48.16 -5.08 -8.95
N PRO A 201 -48.13 -5.87 -10.04
CA PRO A 201 -48.83 -5.50 -11.26
C PRO A 201 -50.34 -5.53 -11.03
N THR A 202 -51.02 -4.42 -11.31
CA THR A 202 -52.46 -4.32 -11.36
C THR A 202 -52.99 -5.14 -12.54
N ALA A 203 -54.00 -6.00 -12.26
CA ALA A 203 -54.71 -6.81 -13.24
C ALA A 203 -55.43 -5.94 -14.31
N PRO A 204 -55.60 -6.44 -15.54
CA PRO A 204 -56.25 -5.70 -16.61
C PRO A 204 -57.76 -5.54 -16.31
N GLN A 205 -58.25 -4.31 -16.38
CA GLN A 205 -59.67 -3.99 -16.34
C GLN A 205 -60.33 -4.46 -17.64
N GLN A 206 -61.43 -5.22 -17.53
CA GLN A 206 -62.29 -5.63 -18.63
C GLN A 206 -63.01 -4.42 -19.20
N PRO A 207 -63.26 -4.37 -20.53
CA PRO A 207 -64.08 -3.32 -21.14
C PRO A 207 -65.55 -3.48 -20.73
N THR A 208 -66.14 -2.43 -20.20
CA THR A 208 -67.60 -2.35 -20.00
C THR A 208 -68.25 -2.16 -21.35
N GLU A 209 -69.03 -3.14 -21.71
CA GLU A 209 -69.99 -3.17 -22.83
C GLU A 209 -71.05 -2.08 -22.61
N ASN A 210 -71.17 -1.12 -23.48
CA ASN A 210 -72.22 -0.09 -23.49
C ASN A 210 -73.36 -0.62 -24.32
N GLN A 211 -74.40 -1.11 -23.67
CA GLN A 211 -75.67 -1.38 -24.31
C GLN A 211 -76.57 -0.12 -24.28
N GLY A 212 -77.02 0.25 -25.44
CA GLY A 212 -78.41 0.52 -25.65
C GLY A 212 -78.92 1.95 -25.72
N ARG A 213 -79.35 2.24 -26.83
CA ARG A 213 -80.44 3.08 -27.36
C ARG A 213 -80.08 4.44 -27.84
#